data_d690cd4bc57811d583553b25258a8906
#
_entry.id   d690cd4bc57811d583553b25258a8906
#
_cell.length_a   1.000
_cell.length_b   1.000
_cell.length_c   1.000
_cell.angle_alpha   90.00
_cell.angle_beta   90.00
_cell.angle_gamma   90.00
#
_symmetry.space_group_name_H-M   'P 1'
#
loop_
_entity.id
_entity.type
_entity.pdbx_description
1 polymer ?
#
loop_
_entity_poly.entity_id
_entity_poly.type
_entity_poly.pdbx_seq_one_letter_code
_entity_poly.pdbx_strand_id
1 'polypeptide(L)'
;MSSAKPRNLPRDAPAKHREALRHTKFFDGWTFILLGVIFLHVFNCPYTKVEESFNLQAIHDLLFHGTHLIKYDHHEFPGVVPRTFIGSLAVAASSAVPCRAVVAWGLPKLACLYIARLTLGAMVVAALSYLGAAVQRRFGRPVGVIFILITALQFHLPFYASRTLPNTFALALASMAHAEWLDGRRPYRTILLLAFTVVVMRCDLLPWAGLVGLHMVATKQIALVPGMLTGLVAAAASLFLSISVDSIFWGRWLWPEGEVLWFNTAENRSSEWGVMPPHWYWTSALPRALTGALPLAVLGVLLEHRLRSQLACVALYIVLFSALPHKEVRFLLPVLPLFNVSAAAAVWRIWNNRGKSRMWQAGCCCAATLLAASLAATVLMAAVSRHNYPGGHALAKLHRLDKAEVEAAQIAGRNLTVHIDVSAAMTGVSRFCDEGAPWVYSKAEGLDREQFMEQKFDYLLSAEQDVEGYHRIGTQEGYSKLRFDWNLKLLLQRLSTLQQRPFEIIVEPKIFLHKLEEL
;
A
#
# COMPACT_ATOMS: atom_id res chain seq x y z
N MET A 1 39.19 27.12 3.75
CA MET A 1 37.80 27.34 3.31
C MET A 1 37.82 27.64 1.81
N SER A 2 37.67 26.62 0.97
CA SER A 2 37.57 26.77 -0.48
C SER A 2 36.13 26.44 -0.87
N SER A 3 35.37 27.44 -1.32
CA SER A 3 33.99 27.33 -1.74
C SER A 3 33.93 26.48 -3.03
N ALA A 4 33.43 25.25 -2.91
CA ALA A 4 33.10 24.43 -4.06
C ALA A 4 31.91 25.08 -4.79
N LYS A 5 32.20 25.72 -5.96
CA LYS A 5 31.18 26.22 -6.87
C LYS A 5 30.26 25.06 -7.30
N PRO A 6 28.92 25.26 -7.33
CA PRO A 6 28.02 24.30 -7.90
C PRO A 6 28.40 24.03 -9.35
N ARG A 7 28.60 22.76 -9.73
CA ARG A 7 28.82 22.35 -11.12
C ARG A 7 27.61 22.80 -11.94
N ASN A 8 27.77 23.94 -12.63
CA ASN A 8 26.84 24.36 -13.66
C ASN A 8 26.75 23.26 -14.73
N LEU A 9 25.51 22.91 -15.10
CA LEU A 9 25.22 22.13 -16.30
C LEU A 9 26.12 22.65 -17.46
N PRO A 10 26.62 21.75 -18.33
CA PRO A 10 27.40 22.18 -19.49
C PRO A 10 26.62 23.28 -20.22
N ARG A 11 27.25 24.41 -20.42
CA ARG A 11 26.67 25.55 -21.17
C ARG A 11 26.32 25.20 -22.61
N ASP A 12 26.73 24.02 -23.06
CA ASP A 12 26.62 23.52 -24.44
C ASP A 12 25.49 22.47 -24.63
N ALA A 13 24.57 22.32 -23.67
CA ALA A 13 23.37 21.52 -23.92
C ALA A 13 22.54 22.18 -25.03
N PRO A 14 22.15 21.45 -26.12
CA PRO A 14 21.36 21.98 -27.21
C PRO A 14 20.14 22.73 -26.72
N ALA A 15 19.80 23.86 -27.35
CA ALA A 15 18.66 24.71 -26.93
C ALA A 15 17.36 23.93 -26.71
N LYS A 16 17.10 22.90 -27.52
CA LYS A 16 15.99 21.95 -27.35
C LYS A 16 15.97 21.21 -25.99
N HIS A 17 17.14 20.95 -25.41
CA HIS A 17 17.24 20.30 -24.10
C HIS A 17 16.95 21.28 -22.96
N ARG A 18 17.30 22.55 -23.11
CA ARG A 18 16.94 23.60 -22.14
C ARG A 18 15.46 23.94 -22.17
N GLU A 19 14.83 23.88 -23.33
CA GLU A 19 13.41 24.12 -23.53
C GLU A 19 12.55 22.96 -22.95
N ALA A 20 12.98 21.70 -23.13
CA ALA A 20 12.37 20.53 -22.52
C ALA A 20 12.40 20.58 -20.99
N LEU A 21 13.42 21.19 -20.38
CA LEU A 21 13.53 21.36 -18.92
C LEU A 21 12.57 22.42 -18.35
N ARG A 22 12.16 23.42 -19.16
CA ARG A 22 11.20 24.47 -18.75
C ARG A 22 9.75 23.97 -18.74
N HIS A 23 9.42 22.89 -19.46
CA HIS A 23 8.06 22.38 -19.62
C HIS A 23 7.78 21.05 -18.90
N THR A 24 8.62 20.65 -17.92
CA THR A 24 8.34 19.46 -17.11
C THR A 24 7.15 19.75 -16.21
N LYS A 25 5.95 19.31 -16.60
CA LYS A 25 4.76 19.41 -15.76
C LYS A 25 4.83 18.34 -14.67
N PHE A 26 4.68 18.77 -13.42
CA PHE A 26 4.62 17.89 -12.25
C PHE A 26 3.35 17.03 -12.30
N PHE A 27 2.23 17.65 -12.64
CA PHE A 27 0.96 16.97 -12.93
C PHE A 27 0.64 17.14 -14.41
N ASP A 28 0.46 16.01 -15.09
CA ASP A 28 -0.05 15.95 -16.46
C ASP A 28 -1.30 15.03 -16.52
N GLY A 29 -1.96 14.96 -17.69
CA GLY A 29 -3.16 14.13 -17.86
C GLY A 29 -2.96 12.65 -17.50
N TRP A 30 -1.74 12.13 -17.64
CA TRP A 30 -1.39 10.74 -17.33
C TRP A 30 -1.40 10.44 -15.83
N THR A 31 -1.06 11.43 -15.02
CA THR A 31 -1.14 11.36 -13.55
C THR A 31 -2.58 11.13 -13.08
N PHE A 32 -3.56 11.75 -13.74
CA PHE A 32 -4.97 11.55 -13.42
C PHE A 32 -5.47 10.14 -13.79
N ILE A 33 -4.87 9.49 -14.80
CA ILE A 33 -5.16 8.07 -15.10
C ILE A 33 -4.74 7.19 -13.92
N LEU A 34 -3.52 7.37 -13.39
CA LEU A 34 -3.07 6.62 -12.22
C LEU A 34 -3.98 6.85 -11.01
N LEU A 35 -4.37 8.11 -10.75
CA LEU A 35 -5.31 8.44 -9.68
C LEU A 35 -6.67 7.76 -9.89
N GLY A 36 -7.20 7.75 -11.12
CA GLY A 36 -8.44 7.06 -11.49
C GLY A 36 -8.36 5.55 -11.25
N VAL A 37 -7.24 4.91 -11.57
CA VAL A 37 -7.03 3.48 -11.30
C VAL A 37 -7.02 3.20 -9.80
N ILE A 38 -6.35 4.04 -8.99
CA ILE A 38 -6.37 3.92 -7.52
C ILE A 38 -7.80 4.10 -6.98
N PHE A 39 -8.54 5.07 -7.49
CA PHE A 39 -9.94 5.28 -7.16
C PHE A 39 -10.78 4.00 -7.41
N LEU A 40 -10.62 3.37 -8.58
CA LEU A 40 -11.30 2.11 -8.89
C LEU A 40 -10.93 0.99 -7.90
N HIS A 41 -9.67 0.88 -7.49
CA HIS A 41 -9.26 -0.09 -6.47
C HIS A 41 -9.89 0.18 -5.10
N VAL A 42 -9.98 1.44 -4.68
CA VAL A 42 -10.61 1.83 -3.41
C VAL A 42 -12.09 1.46 -3.41
N PHE A 43 -12.82 1.77 -4.49
CA PHE A 43 -14.23 1.41 -4.60
C PHE A 43 -14.48 -0.08 -4.70
N ASN A 44 -13.59 -0.81 -5.38
CA ASN A 44 -13.68 -2.27 -5.48
C ASN A 44 -13.39 -2.96 -4.13
N CYS A 45 -12.48 -2.41 -3.32
CA CYS A 45 -12.01 -2.99 -2.06
C CYS A 45 -11.80 -1.91 -0.99
N PRO A 46 -12.87 -1.36 -0.36
CA PRO A 46 -12.72 -0.31 0.64
C PRO A 46 -12.21 -0.82 1.99
N TYR A 47 -12.54 -2.06 2.34
CA TYR A 47 -12.32 -2.64 3.66
C TYR A 47 -10.84 -2.89 3.99
N THR A 48 -10.57 -3.23 5.24
CA THR A 48 -9.24 -3.21 5.87
C THR A 48 -8.74 -4.62 6.16
N LYS A 49 -7.44 -4.89 5.96
CA LYS A 49 -6.76 -6.07 6.51
C LYS A 49 -6.05 -5.72 7.80
N VAL A 50 -5.74 -6.74 8.61
CA VAL A 50 -5.08 -6.57 9.91
C VAL A 50 -3.78 -5.77 9.83
N GLU A 51 -2.99 -5.95 8.76
CA GLU A 51 -1.68 -5.30 8.60
C GLU A 51 -1.76 -3.77 8.40
N GLU A 52 -2.92 -3.26 8.01
CA GLU A 52 -3.17 -1.82 7.82
C GLU A 52 -4.06 -1.23 8.93
N SER A 53 -4.58 -2.07 9.85
CA SER A 53 -5.59 -1.71 10.83
C SER A 53 -5.12 -0.59 11.75
N PHE A 54 -3.91 -0.69 12.32
CA PHE A 54 -3.39 0.33 13.23
C PHE A 54 -3.48 1.74 12.65
N ASN A 55 -2.88 1.97 11.49
CA ASN A 55 -2.88 3.31 10.89
C ASN A 55 -4.29 3.78 10.53
N LEU A 56 -5.15 2.87 10.10
CA LEU A 56 -6.53 3.23 9.77
C LEU A 56 -7.33 3.61 11.01
N GLN A 57 -7.22 2.84 12.10
CA GLN A 57 -7.84 3.16 13.38
C GLN A 57 -7.29 4.47 13.96
N ALA A 58 -5.98 4.69 13.88
CA ALA A 58 -5.37 5.95 14.28
C ALA A 58 -5.92 7.15 13.47
N ILE A 59 -6.11 7.01 12.15
CA ILE A 59 -6.74 8.06 11.33
C ILE A 59 -8.18 8.30 11.78
N HIS A 60 -8.93 7.23 12.05
CA HIS A 60 -10.29 7.34 12.56
C HIS A 60 -10.30 8.12 13.89
N ASP A 61 -9.47 7.72 14.83
CA ASP A 61 -9.47 8.27 16.18
C ASP A 61 -9.04 9.76 16.19
N LEU A 62 -8.07 10.10 15.34
CA LEU A 62 -7.67 11.50 15.09
C LEU A 62 -8.84 12.35 14.53
N LEU A 63 -9.66 11.79 13.65
CA LEU A 63 -10.77 12.51 13.02
C LEU A 63 -12.00 12.64 13.94
N PHE A 64 -12.31 11.62 14.74
CA PHE A 64 -13.55 11.52 15.51
C PHE A 64 -13.38 11.72 17.01
N HIS A 65 -12.20 11.43 17.57
CA HIS A 65 -11.91 11.60 19.01
C HIS A 65 -10.96 12.76 19.30
N GLY A 66 -10.18 13.23 18.31
CA GLY A 66 -9.32 14.41 18.43
C GLY A 66 -8.32 14.28 19.59
N THR A 67 -8.47 15.12 20.63
CA THR A 67 -7.58 15.12 21.79
C THR A 67 -7.96 14.13 22.89
N HIS A 68 -9.07 13.41 22.75
CA HIS A 68 -9.51 12.43 23.74
C HIS A 68 -8.78 11.09 23.56
N LEU A 69 -7.48 11.05 23.88
CA LEU A 69 -6.59 9.91 23.62
C LEU A 69 -7.07 8.60 24.26
N ILE A 70 -7.71 8.65 25.43
CA ILE A 70 -8.25 7.47 26.15
C ILE A 70 -9.22 6.64 25.29
N LYS A 71 -9.89 7.28 24.29
CA LYS A 71 -10.84 6.62 23.40
C LYS A 71 -10.18 5.99 22.16
N TYR A 72 -8.86 6.11 22.04
CA TYR A 72 -8.15 5.59 20.89
C TYR A 72 -8.03 4.07 20.94
N ASP A 73 -8.25 3.42 19.82
CA ASP A 73 -8.28 1.96 19.65
C ASP A 73 -7.00 1.26 20.16
N HIS A 74 -5.84 1.88 19.99
CA HIS A 74 -4.55 1.29 20.34
C HIS A 74 -4.32 1.16 21.86
N HIS A 75 -5.09 1.83 22.72
CA HIS A 75 -5.01 1.63 24.16
C HIS A 75 -5.66 0.32 24.60
N GLU A 76 -6.68 -0.13 23.86
CA GLU A 76 -7.37 -1.41 24.09
C GLU A 76 -6.73 -2.53 23.25
N PHE A 77 -6.35 -2.20 22.00
CA PHE A 77 -5.75 -3.14 21.03
C PHE A 77 -4.40 -2.61 20.52
N PRO A 78 -3.33 -2.65 21.36
CA PRO A 78 -2.03 -2.04 21.01
C PRO A 78 -1.31 -2.77 19.86
N GLY A 79 -1.74 -3.99 19.51
CA GLY A 79 -1.03 -4.86 18.57
C GLY A 79 0.26 -5.45 19.17
N VAL A 80 0.97 -6.25 18.38
CA VAL A 80 2.20 -6.93 18.84
C VAL A 80 3.37 -5.97 18.99
N VAL A 81 3.43 -4.93 18.14
CA VAL A 81 4.47 -3.89 18.17
C VAL A 81 3.83 -2.52 17.88
N PRO A 82 4.30 -1.46 18.54
CA PRO A 82 3.77 -0.13 18.34
C PRO A 82 4.10 0.39 16.92
N ARG A 83 3.28 1.34 16.46
CA ARG A 83 3.47 2.02 15.17
C ARG A 83 3.44 3.53 15.35
N THR A 84 4.09 4.26 14.44
CA THR A 84 4.11 5.72 14.46
C THR A 84 2.75 6.32 14.08
N PHE A 85 2.37 7.39 14.76
CA PHE A 85 1.20 8.22 14.41
C PHE A 85 1.49 9.24 13.30
N ILE A 86 2.76 9.50 12.97
CA ILE A 86 3.13 10.57 12.02
C ILE A 86 2.49 10.40 10.66
N GLY A 87 2.48 9.18 10.11
CA GLY A 87 1.80 8.89 8.83
C GLY A 87 0.29 9.08 8.93
N SER A 88 -0.31 8.59 10.00
CA SER A 88 -1.75 8.73 10.26
C SER A 88 -2.17 10.18 10.47
N LEU A 89 -1.35 10.99 11.17
CA LEU A 89 -1.55 12.43 11.33
C LEU A 89 -1.56 13.16 9.99
N ALA A 90 -0.64 12.84 9.08
CA ALA A 90 -0.59 13.47 7.76
C ALA A 90 -1.87 13.20 6.95
N VAL A 91 -2.37 11.95 6.96
CA VAL A 91 -3.62 11.60 6.28
C VAL A 91 -4.83 12.21 6.99
N ALA A 92 -4.93 12.13 8.32
CA ALA A 92 -6.03 12.69 9.08
C ALA A 92 -6.14 14.20 8.89
N ALA A 93 -5.03 14.94 8.99
CA ALA A 93 -5.02 16.40 8.76
C ALA A 93 -5.49 16.77 7.35
N SER A 94 -5.05 16.03 6.32
CA SER A 94 -5.43 16.28 4.93
C SER A 94 -6.89 15.88 4.61
N SER A 95 -7.45 14.91 5.32
CA SER A 95 -8.82 14.43 5.16
C SER A 95 -9.83 15.06 6.14
N ALA A 96 -9.38 15.87 7.10
CA ALA A 96 -10.23 16.42 8.15
C ALA A 96 -11.40 17.27 7.61
N VAL A 97 -11.12 18.18 6.66
CA VAL A 97 -12.16 19.07 6.12
C VAL A 97 -13.23 18.29 5.36
N PRO A 98 -12.91 17.41 4.37
CA PRO A 98 -13.95 16.64 3.69
C PRO A 98 -14.66 15.66 4.62
N CYS A 99 -13.99 15.06 5.62
CA CYS A 99 -14.66 14.19 6.59
C CYS A 99 -15.64 14.96 7.49
N ARG A 100 -15.30 16.18 7.91
CA ARG A 100 -16.24 17.04 8.65
C ARG A 100 -17.47 17.38 7.82
N ALA A 101 -17.30 17.62 6.51
CA ALA A 101 -18.43 17.85 5.61
C ALA A 101 -19.34 16.61 5.51
N VAL A 102 -18.76 15.40 5.41
CA VAL A 102 -19.52 14.13 5.44
C VAL A 102 -20.40 14.04 6.69
N VAL A 103 -19.80 14.30 7.87
CA VAL A 103 -20.52 14.25 9.15
C VAL A 103 -21.61 15.33 9.22
N ALA A 104 -21.31 16.57 8.80
CA ALA A 104 -22.25 17.68 8.81
C ALA A 104 -23.46 17.46 7.88
N TRP A 105 -23.28 16.70 6.80
CA TRP A 105 -24.36 16.34 5.86
C TRP A 105 -25.11 15.05 6.24
N GLY A 106 -24.79 14.47 7.39
CA GLY A 106 -25.43 13.22 7.84
C GLY A 106 -25.14 12.00 6.96
N LEU A 107 -24.04 12.02 6.19
CA LEU A 107 -23.64 10.89 5.35
C LEU A 107 -23.00 9.79 6.20
N PRO A 108 -23.03 8.52 5.75
CA PRO A 108 -22.46 7.41 6.48
C PRO A 108 -20.96 7.63 6.79
N LYS A 109 -20.54 7.29 7.99
CA LYS A 109 -19.17 7.38 8.47
C LYS A 109 -18.19 6.62 7.56
N LEU A 110 -18.65 5.55 6.91
CA LEU A 110 -17.90 4.79 5.90
C LEU A 110 -17.37 5.68 4.76
N ALA A 111 -18.03 6.80 4.42
CA ALA A 111 -17.53 7.74 3.42
C ALA A 111 -16.19 8.36 3.82
N CYS A 112 -15.94 8.54 5.13
CA CYS A 112 -14.65 9.00 5.63
C CYS A 112 -13.52 7.97 5.41
N LEU A 113 -13.83 6.67 5.41
CA LEU A 113 -12.87 5.63 5.01
C LEU A 113 -12.40 5.83 3.56
N TYR A 114 -13.35 6.03 2.64
CA TYR A 114 -13.02 6.31 1.23
C TYR A 114 -12.16 7.56 1.10
N ILE A 115 -12.52 8.63 1.81
CA ILE A 115 -11.76 9.90 1.81
C ILE A 115 -10.33 9.68 2.32
N ALA A 116 -10.15 9.00 3.46
CA ALA A 116 -8.83 8.72 4.02
C ALA A 116 -7.95 7.90 3.06
N ARG A 117 -8.52 6.85 2.44
CA ARG A 117 -7.83 6.03 1.44
C ARG A 117 -7.46 6.81 0.19
N LEU A 118 -8.39 7.62 -0.33
CA LEU A 118 -8.13 8.45 -1.51
C LEU A 118 -7.12 9.55 -1.23
N THR A 119 -7.12 10.12 -0.03
CA THR A 119 -6.12 11.10 0.43
C THR A 119 -4.72 10.48 0.42
N LEU A 120 -4.54 9.30 1.01
CA LEU A 120 -3.27 8.58 0.95
C LEU A 120 -2.88 8.23 -0.49
N GLY A 121 -3.83 7.74 -1.29
CA GLY A 121 -3.64 7.46 -2.71
C GLY A 121 -3.13 8.69 -3.48
N ALA A 122 -3.72 9.86 -3.24
CA ALA A 122 -3.29 11.12 -3.84
C ALA A 122 -1.87 11.52 -3.42
N MET A 123 -1.50 11.31 -2.14
CA MET A 123 -0.13 11.56 -1.66
C MET A 123 0.88 10.64 -2.37
N VAL A 124 0.57 9.36 -2.55
CA VAL A 124 1.43 8.41 -3.28
C VAL A 124 1.52 8.78 -4.76
N VAL A 125 0.40 9.17 -5.40
CA VAL A 125 0.39 9.65 -6.79
C VAL A 125 1.26 10.89 -6.93
N ALA A 126 1.20 11.83 -6.00
CA ALA A 126 2.06 13.01 -6.01
C ALA A 126 3.56 12.63 -5.95
N ALA A 127 3.93 11.68 -5.08
CA ALA A 127 5.29 11.19 -4.96
C ALA A 127 5.77 10.46 -6.23
N LEU A 128 4.92 9.59 -6.81
CA LEU A 128 5.22 8.91 -8.08
C LEU A 128 5.29 9.87 -9.26
N SER A 129 4.47 10.92 -9.29
CA SER A 129 4.53 11.98 -10.30
C SER A 129 5.81 12.80 -10.17
N TYR A 130 6.27 13.03 -8.93
CA TYR A 130 7.56 13.66 -8.66
C TYR A 130 8.73 12.83 -9.21
N LEU A 131 8.68 11.50 -9.01
CA LEU A 131 9.62 10.57 -9.62
C LEU A 131 9.49 10.58 -11.15
N GLY A 132 8.28 10.54 -11.70
CA GLY A 132 8.02 10.65 -13.13
C GLY A 132 8.61 11.90 -13.75
N ALA A 133 8.51 13.05 -13.06
CA ALA A 133 9.14 14.29 -13.51
C ALA A 133 10.68 14.21 -13.52
N ALA A 134 11.30 13.54 -12.54
CA ALA A 134 12.75 13.28 -12.56
C ALA A 134 13.15 12.34 -13.71
N VAL A 135 12.34 11.31 -13.98
CA VAL A 135 12.51 10.40 -15.13
C VAL A 135 12.39 11.18 -16.45
N GLN A 136 11.41 12.07 -16.59
CA GLN A 136 11.28 12.94 -17.77
C GLN A 136 12.53 13.79 -17.99
N ARG A 137 13.07 14.39 -16.94
CA ARG A 137 14.29 15.21 -17.03
C ARG A 137 15.50 14.40 -17.45
N ARG A 138 15.64 13.18 -16.96
CA ARG A 138 16.83 12.34 -17.19
C ARG A 138 16.78 11.54 -18.49
N PHE A 139 15.61 11.05 -18.87
CA PHE A 139 15.42 10.08 -19.98
C PHE A 139 14.51 10.62 -21.10
N GLY A 140 13.87 11.77 -20.90
CA GLY A 140 12.93 12.37 -21.84
C GLY A 140 11.47 12.15 -21.46
N ARG A 141 10.60 13.07 -21.90
CA ARG A 141 9.16 13.08 -21.60
C ARG A 141 8.45 11.74 -21.88
N PRO A 142 8.70 11.06 -23.02
CA PRO A 142 8.00 9.79 -23.29
C PRO A 142 8.28 8.72 -22.24
N VAL A 143 9.51 8.62 -21.72
CA VAL A 143 9.86 7.63 -20.69
C VAL A 143 9.11 7.90 -19.40
N GLY A 144 8.98 9.16 -18.98
CA GLY A 144 8.21 9.50 -17.79
C GLY A 144 6.71 9.21 -17.93
N VAL A 145 6.13 9.45 -19.12
CA VAL A 145 4.73 9.09 -19.41
C VAL A 145 4.54 7.57 -19.35
N ILE A 146 5.42 6.82 -20.04
CA ILE A 146 5.35 5.35 -20.05
C ILE A 146 5.54 4.78 -18.65
N PHE A 147 6.39 5.39 -17.80
CA PHE A 147 6.55 5.00 -16.39
C PHE A 147 5.22 5.09 -15.62
N ILE A 148 4.48 6.19 -15.74
CA ILE A 148 3.16 6.36 -15.10
C ILE A 148 2.16 5.33 -15.65
N LEU A 149 2.13 5.13 -16.97
CA LEU A 149 1.22 4.15 -17.60
C LEU A 149 1.53 2.71 -17.18
N ILE A 150 2.79 2.28 -17.17
CA ILE A 150 3.19 0.96 -16.68
C ILE A 150 2.77 0.79 -15.22
N THR A 151 2.97 1.81 -14.39
CA THR A 151 2.57 1.78 -12.99
C THR A 151 1.04 1.64 -12.85
N ALA A 152 0.26 2.34 -13.67
CA ALA A 152 -1.21 2.25 -13.67
C ALA A 152 -1.74 0.89 -14.17
N LEU A 153 -0.99 0.20 -15.04
CA LEU A 153 -1.37 -1.12 -15.56
C LEU A 153 -1.12 -2.28 -14.60
N GLN A 154 -0.40 -2.05 -13.50
CA GLN A 154 -0.10 -3.06 -12.48
C GLN A 154 -1.17 -3.09 -11.38
N PHE A 155 -1.36 -4.26 -10.75
CA PHE A 155 -2.26 -4.37 -9.60
C PHE A 155 -1.62 -3.82 -8.32
N HIS A 156 -0.41 -4.28 -7.96
CA HIS A 156 0.13 -4.11 -6.61
C HIS A 156 0.38 -2.63 -6.25
N LEU A 157 1.07 -1.86 -7.10
CA LEU A 157 1.36 -0.47 -6.77
C LEU A 157 0.10 0.39 -6.63
N PRO A 158 -0.86 0.41 -7.58
CA PRO A 158 -2.11 1.17 -7.42
C PRO A 158 -2.99 0.67 -6.26
N PHE A 159 -3.07 -0.65 -6.06
CA PHE A 159 -3.85 -1.23 -4.97
C PHE A 159 -3.29 -0.82 -3.60
N TYR A 160 -1.99 -0.99 -3.40
CA TYR A 160 -1.35 -0.63 -2.13
C TYR A 160 -1.21 0.87 -1.91
N ALA A 161 -1.25 1.70 -2.96
CA ALA A 161 -1.15 3.15 -2.85
C ALA A 161 -2.19 3.80 -1.93
N SER A 162 -3.35 3.17 -1.76
CA SER A 162 -4.43 3.64 -0.89
C SER A 162 -4.54 2.85 0.43
N ARG A 163 -3.66 1.86 0.66
CA ARG A 163 -3.65 1.03 1.87
C ARG A 163 -2.80 1.67 2.95
N THR A 164 -3.33 1.80 4.16
CA THR A 164 -2.69 2.51 5.28
C THR A 164 -1.55 1.71 5.94
N LEU A 165 -0.77 1.02 5.12
CA LEU A 165 0.41 0.27 5.55
C LEU A 165 1.59 1.21 5.83
N PRO A 166 2.45 0.94 6.81
CA PRO A 166 3.73 1.64 6.96
C PRO A 166 4.56 1.62 5.66
N ASN A 167 4.49 0.51 4.91
CA ASN A 167 5.15 0.35 3.61
C ASN A 167 4.64 1.33 2.53
N THR A 168 3.38 1.75 2.59
CA THR A 168 2.79 2.72 1.66
C THR A 168 3.31 4.14 1.92
N PHE A 169 3.43 4.53 3.20
CA PHE A 169 4.08 5.79 3.57
C PHE A 169 5.55 5.78 3.15
N ALA A 170 6.25 4.67 3.38
CA ALA A 170 7.62 4.47 2.95
C ALA A 170 7.75 4.51 1.41
N LEU A 171 6.81 3.94 0.64
CA LEU A 171 6.76 4.02 -0.83
C LEU A 171 6.72 5.47 -1.31
N ALA A 172 5.88 6.32 -0.70
CA ALA A 172 5.77 7.72 -1.08
C ALA A 172 7.11 8.45 -0.87
N LEU A 173 7.68 8.35 0.34
CA LEU A 173 8.95 9.00 0.68
C LEU A 173 10.14 8.45 -0.11
N ALA A 174 10.22 7.13 -0.28
CA ALA A 174 11.25 6.50 -1.10
C ALA A 174 11.14 6.91 -2.57
N SER A 175 9.93 7.04 -3.13
CA SER A 175 9.75 7.54 -4.50
C SER A 175 10.26 8.97 -4.67
N MET A 176 10.06 9.83 -3.67
CA MET A 176 10.65 11.17 -3.66
C MET A 176 12.18 11.12 -3.56
N ALA A 177 12.72 10.25 -2.71
CA ALA A 177 14.17 10.04 -2.59
C ALA A 177 14.77 9.52 -3.91
N HIS A 178 14.10 8.57 -4.58
CA HIS A 178 14.51 8.07 -5.89
C HIS A 178 14.52 9.16 -6.96
N ALA A 179 13.55 10.09 -6.91
CA ALA A 179 13.52 11.24 -7.81
C ALA A 179 14.79 12.12 -7.67
N GLU A 180 15.16 12.45 -6.44
CA GLU A 180 16.35 13.26 -6.15
C GLU A 180 17.65 12.49 -6.49
N TRP A 181 17.68 11.17 -6.20
CA TRP A 181 18.79 10.29 -6.54
C TRP A 181 19.02 10.17 -8.04
N LEU A 182 17.93 9.98 -8.82
CA LEU A 182 18.00 9.91 -10.28
C LEU A 182 18.36 11.25 -10.93
N ASP A 183 17.81 12.36 -10.42
CA ASP A 183 18.05 13.70 -10.95
C ASP A 183 19.47 14.21 -10.61
N GLY A 184 19.97 13.84 -9.44
CA GLY A 184 21.31 14.20 -8.95
C GLY A 184 21.50 15.69 -8.65
N ARG A 185 20.45 16.51 -8.73
CA ARG A 185 20.54 17.97 -8.50
C ARG A 185 20.64 18.34 -7.03
N ARG A 186 20.01 17.56 -6.17
CA ARG A 186 19.90 17.79 -4.73
C ARG A 186 20.24 16.52 -3.96
N PRO A 187 21.47 16.00 -4.09
CA PRO A 187 21.79 14.66 -3.61
C PRO A 187 21.60 14.50 -2.10
N TYR A 188 21.85 15.52 -1.30
CA TYR A 188 21.63 15.46 0.16
C TYR A 188 20.15 15.31 0.55
N ARG A 189 19.20 15.75 -0.30
CA ARG A 189 17.77 15.47 -0.05
C ARG A 189 17.44 13.99 -0.12
N THR A 190 18.14 13.22 -0.95
CA THR A 190 18.00 11.75 -0.97
C THR A 190 18.31 11.19 0.42
N ILE A 191 19.41 11.62 1.03
CA ILE A 191 19.82 11.15 2.36
C ILE A 191 18.80 11.57 3.42
N LEU A 192 18.33 12.83 3.41
CA LEU A 192 17.31 13.32 4.35
C LEU A 192 16.02 12.50 4.26
N LEU A 193 15.50 12.27 3.04
CA LEU A 193 14.27 11.51 2.82
C LEU A 193 14.42 10.05 3.25
N LEU A 194 15.55 9.40 2.92
CA LEU A 194 15.79 8.02 3.31
C LEU A 194 16.00 7.88 4.82
N ALA A 195 16.74 8.79 5.46
CA ALA A 195 16.90 8.77 6.92
C ALA A 195 15.56 8.91 7.64
N PHE A 196 14.72 9.86 7.21
CA PHE A 196 13.35 10.00 7.74
C PHE A 196 12.51 8.74 7.50
N THR A 197 12.57 8.17 6.29
CA THR A 197 11.82 6.95 5.96
C THR A 197 12.22 5.78 6.87
N VAL A 198 13.51 5.59 7.10
CA VAL A 198 14.05 4.52 7.94
C VAL A 198 13.67 4.70 9.42
N VAL A 199 13.86 5.91 9.94
CA VAL A 199 13.70 6.16 11.39
C VAL A 199 12.24 6.26 11.80
N VAL A 200 11.37 6.78 10.91
CA VAL A 200 9.97 7.08 11.26
C VAL A 200 9.00 6.04 10.69
N MET A 201 9.20 5.60 9.44
CA MET A 201 8.19 4.77 8.77
C MET A 201 8.53 3.29 8.78
N ARG A 202 9.80 2.93 8.45
CA ARG A 202 10.19 1.53 8.24
C ARG A 202 11.70 1.31 8.44
N CYS A 203 12.08 0.85 9.61
CA CYS A 203 13.50 0.57 9.95
C CYS A 203 14.15 -0.51 9.06
N ASP A 204 13.36 -1.43 8.51
CA ASP A 204 13.84 -2.48 7.58
C ASP A 204 14.35 -1.93 6.24
N LEU A 205 14.11 -0.66 5.92
CA LEU A 205 14.72 0.02 4.77
C LEU A 205 16.15 0.54 5.03
N LEU A 206 16.73 0.32 6.21
CA LEU A 206 18.12 0.70 6.52
C LEU A 206 19.14 0.12 5.52
N PRO A 207 19.08 -1.17 5.13
CA PRO A 207 19.98 -1.71 4.10
C PRO A 207 19.80 -0.98 2.74
N TRP A 208 18.58 -0.63 2.36
CA TRP A 208 18.31 0.13 1.15
C TRP A 208 18.93 1.52 1.19
N ALA A 209 18.73 2.26 2.28
CA ALA A 209 19.34 3.57 2.48
C ALA A 209 20.88 3.52 2.44
N GLY A 210 21.46 2.48 3.04
CA GLY A 210 22.90 2.22 3.00
C GLY A 210 23.42 1.99 1.58
N LEU A 211 22.75 1.14 0.80
CA LEU A 211 23.12 0.85 -0.60
C LEU A 211 23.02 2.10 -1.48
N VAL A 212 21.98 2.90 -1.33
CA VAL A 212 21.83 4.18 -2.06
C VAL A 212 22.94 5.16 -1.65
N GLY A 213 23.22 5.29 -0.35
CA GLY A 213 24.29 6.15 0.16
C GLY A 213 25.66 5.75 -0.39
N LEU A 214 26.00 4.46 -0.34
CA LEU A 214 27.24 3.90 -0.90
C LEU A 214 27.35 4.15 -2.41
N HIS A 215 26.28 3.92 -3.15
CA HIS A 215 26.24 4.24 -4.59
C HIS A 215 26.48 5.73 -4.86
N MET A 216 25.89 6.61 -4.06
CA MET A 216 26.06 8.06 -4.22
C MET A 216 27.49 8.50 -3.94
N VAL A 217 28.17 7.90 -2.96
CA VAL A 217 29.60 8.13 -2.68
C VAL A 217 30.46 7.58 -3.83
N ALA A 218 30.21 6.34 -4.25
CA ALA A 218 30.97 5.69 -5.34
C ALA A 218 30.85 6.44 -6.67
N THR A 219 29.67 7.01 -6.95
CA THR A 219 29.43 7.84 -8.15
C THR A 219 29.78 9.30 -7.96
N LYS A 220 30.39 9.68 -6.84
CA LYS A 220 30.81 11.06 -6.50
C LYS A 220 29.67 12.08 -6.51
N GLN A 221 28.44 11.66 -6.27
CA GLN A 221 27.30 12.58 -6.09
C GLN A 221 27.39 13.31 -4.75
N ILE A 222 27.92 12.64 -3.71
CA ILE A 222 28.19 13.20 -2.38
C ILE A 222 29.60 12.79 -1.93
N ALA A 223 30.18 13.59 -1.04
CA ALA A 223 31.37 13.18 -0.31
C ALA A 223 30.98 12.33 0.91
N LEU A 224 31.82 11.36 1.30
CA LEU A 224 31.53 10.40 2.36
C LEU A 224 31.22 11.09 3.69
N VAL A 225 32.14 11.92 4.20
CA VAL A 225 31.99 12.57 5.52
C VAL A 225 30.76 13.51 5.56
N PRO A 226 30.57 14.44 4.62
CA PRO A 226 29.34 15.25 4.60
C PRO A 226 28.07 14.43 4.43
N GLY A 227 28.11 13.34 3.66
CA GLY A 227 26.98 12.43 3.49
C GLY A 227 26.61 11.74 4.81
N MET A 228 27.59 11.21 5.54
CA MET A 228 27.41 10.59 6.85
C MET A 228 26.88 11.60 7.88
N LEU A 229 27.45 12.80 7.96
CA LEU A 229 27.00 13.85 8.87
C LEU A 229 25.55 14.26 8.56
N THR A 230 25.21 14.43 7.28
CA THR A 230 23.81 14.70 6.87
C THR A 230 22.87 13.59 7.31
N GLY A 231 23.27 12.33 7.11
CA GLY A 231 22.49 11.15 7.53
C GLY A 231 22.28 11.10 9.04
N LEU A 232 23.34 11.32 9.82
CA LEU A 232 23.27 11.33 11.29
C LEU A 232 22.38 12.45 11.83
N VAL A 233 22.54 13.68 11.32
CA VAL A 233 21.71 14.83 11.73
C VAL A 233 20.24 14.58 11.34
N ALA A 234 19.98 14.08 10.13
CA ALA A 234 18.64 13.74 9.68
C ALA A 234 18.01 12.63 10.53
N ALA A 235 18.78 11.58 10.85
CA ALA A 235 18.33 10.50 11.71
C ALA A 235 18.02 10.98 13.13
N ALA A 236 18.89 11.81 13.72
CA ALA A 236 18.67 12.39 15.04
C ALA A 236 17.43 13.29 15.09
N ALA A 237 17.25 14.16 14.09
CA ALA A 237 16.06 15.00 13.99
C ALA A 237 14.77 14.17 13.78
N SER A 238 14.82 13.13 12.96
CA SER A 238 13.71 12.21 12.73
C SER A 238 13.36 11.41 13.99
N LEU A 239 14.38 10.96 14.73
CA LEU A 239 14.22 10.26 16.00
C LEU A 239 13.57 11.17 17.05
N PHE A 240 14.07 12.39 17.19
CA PHE A 240 13.48 13.39 18.09
C PHE A 240 12.00 13.65 17.75
N LEU A 241 11.68 13.81 16.47
CA LEU A 241 10.30 14.00 16.03
C LEU A 241 9.42 12.80 16.35
N SER A 242 9.88 11.58 16.05
CA SER A 242 9.12 10.35 16.33
C SER A 242 8.89 10.16 17.81
N ILE A 243 9.95 10.25 18.62
CA ILE A 243 9.81 10.14 20.09
C ILE A 243 8.86 11.20 20.64
N SER A 244 8.98 12.46 20.19
CA SER A 244 8.13 13.55 20.70
C SER A 244 6.66 13.35 20.37
N VAL A 245 6.34 12.94 19.14
CA VAL A 245 4.96 12.75 18.69
C VAL A 245 4.40 11.43 19.25
N ASP A 246 5.12 10.34 19.04
CA ASP A 246 4.59 9.00 19.35
C ASP A 246 4.45 8.77 20.85
N SER A 247 5.35 9.35 21.67
CA SER A 247 5.23 9.25 23.14
C SER A 247 3.97 9.91 23.69
N ILE A 248 3.49 10.98 23.04
CA ILE A 248 2.22 11.63 23.43
C ILE A 248 1.05 10.67 23.20
N PHE A 249 0.98 10.06 22.03
CA PHE A 249 -0.14 9.17 21.70
C PHE A 249 -0.11 7.85 22.47
N TRP A 250 1.09 7.30 22.72
CA TRP A 250 1.26 6.03 23.44
C TRP A 250 1.31 6.18 24.97
N GLY A 251 1.35 7.42 25.48
CA GLY A 251 1.41 7.69 26.93
C GLY A 251 2.70 7.19 27.61
N ARG A 252 3.77 6.89 26.86
CA ARG A 252 5.07 6.44 27.34
C ARG A 252 6.20 6.86 26.41
N TRP A 253 7.42 6.96 26.93
CA TRP A 253 8.59 7.18 26.08
C TRP A 253 8.73 6.05 25.05
N LEU A 254 8.72 6.41 23.77
CA LEU A 254 8.63 5.43 22.70
C LEU A 254 9.30 5.89 21.41
N TRP A 255 10.09 5.01 20.82
CA TRP A 255 10.46 5.05 19.40
C TRP A 255 9.89 3.78 18.74
N PRO A 256 8.77 3.87 18.03
CA PRO A 256 8.08 2.69 17.48
C PRO A 256 8.96 1.81 16.60
N GLU A 257 9.68 2.39 15.65
CA GLU A 257 10.53 1.62 14.74
C GLU A 257 11.75 1.01 15.46
N GLY A 258 12.17 1.57 16.59
CA GLY A 258 13.19 0.97 17.46
C GLY A 258 12.69 -0.31 18.14
N GLU A 259 11.46 -0.30 18.67
CA GLU A 259 10.84 -1.50 19.23
C GLU A 259 10.60 -2.57 18.16
N VAL A 260 10.17 -2.18 16.96
CA VAL A 260 10.04 -3.10 15.81
C VAL A 260 11.38 -3.71 15.43
N LEU A 261 12.46 -2.92 15.41
CA LEU A 261 13.81 -3.40 15.12
C LEU A 261 14.25 -4.40 16.18
N TRP A 262 14.04 -4.08 17.45
CA TRP A 262 14.37 -4.96 18.56
C TRP A 262 13.65 -6.30 18.48
N PHE A 263 12.33 -6.27 18.31
CA PHE A 263 11.47 -7.44 18.16
C PHE A 263 11.93 -8.36 17.03
N ASN A 264 12.25 -7.80 15.86
CA ASN A 264 12.63 -8.60 14.69
C ASN A 264 14.08 -9.10 14.74
N THR A 265 15.00 -8.41 15.43
CA THR A 265 16.44 -8.74 15.42
C THR A 265 16.89 -9.41 16.71
N ALA A 266 16.63 -8.78 17.87
CA ALA A 266 17.09 -9.30 19.16
C ALA A 266 16.24 -10.49 19.65
N GLU A 267 14.93 -10.40 19.51
CA GLU A 267 14.01 -11.48 19.88
C GLU A 267 13.86 -12.54 18.79
N ASN A 268 14.31 -12.24 17.54
CA ASN A 268 14.27 -13.13 16.36
C ASN A 268 12.89 -13.76 16.10
N ARG A 269 11.82 -13.02 16.39
CA ARG A 269 10.42 -13.51 16.29
C ARG A 269 9.79 -13.31 14.92
N SER A 270 10.54 -12.79 13.95
CA SER A 270 10.05 -12.59 12.57
C SER A 270 9.54 -13.87 11.90
N SER A 271 10.04 -15.04 12.30
CA SER A 271 9.61 -16.34 11.78
C SER A 271 8.19 -16.75 12.21
N GLU A 272 7.65 -16.17 13.28
CA GLU A 272 6.27 -16.40 13.73
C GLU A 272 5.22 -15.99 12.69
N TRP A 273 5.57 -15.04 11.82
CA TRP A 273 4.70 -14.56 10.74
C TRP A 273 4.75 -15.44 9.46
N GLY A 274 5.42 -16.60 9.54
CA GLY A 274 5.59 -17.54 8.43
C GLY A 274 6.95 -17.42 7.73
N VAL A 275 7.38 -18.51 7.13
CA VAL A 275 8.70 -18.66 6.49
C VAL A 275 8.52 -18.93 5.00
N MET A 276 9.30 -18.23 4.16
CA MET A 276 9.34 -18.41 2.71
C MET A 276 10.77 -18.76 2.25
N PRO A 277 10.93 -19.57 1.17
CA PRO A 277 12.23 -19.96 0.67
C PRO A 277 13.04 -18.75 0.17
N PRO A 278 14.40 -18.81 0.17
CA PRO A 278 15.23 -17.67 -0.22
C PRO A 278 14.95 -17.12 -1.63
N HIS A 279 14.58 -17.97 -2.58
CA HIS A 279 14.30 -17.57 -3.96
C HIS A 279 12.91 -16.93 -4.16
N TRP A 280 12.05 -16.89 -3.14
CA TRP A 280 10.64 -16.51 -3.24
C TRP A 280 10.41 -15.12 -3.84
N TYR A 281 11.26 -14.14 -3.51
CA TYR A 281 11.13 -12.81 -4.11
C TYR A 281 11.29 -12.83 -5.62
N TRP A 282 12.24 -13.62 -6.13
CA TRP A 282 12.57 -13.71 -7.54
C TRP A 282 11.57 -14.55 -8.34
N THR A 283 11.10 -15.65 -7.77
CA THR A 283 10.26 -16.64 -8.45
C THR A 283 8.77 -16.42 -8.25
N SER A 284 8.37 -15.66 -7.24
CA SER A 284 6.95 -15.48 -6.87
C SER A 284 6.57 -14.01 -6.71
N ALA A 285 7.25 -13.24 -5.85
CA ALA A 285 6.83 -11.88 -5.51
C ALA A 285 6.99 -10.90 -6.67
N LEU A 286 8.19 -10.81 -7.27
CA LEU A 286 8.46 -9.92 -8.40
C LEU A 286 7.62 -10.24 -9.64
N PRO A 287 7.48 -11.53 -10.09
CA PRO A 287 6.62 -11.87 -11.21
C PRO A 287 5.16 -11.46 -10.99
N ARG A 288 4.63 -11.62 -9.77
CA ARG A 288 3.27 -11.21 -9.43
C ARG A 288 3.14 -9.68 -9.35
N ALA A 289 4.11 -9.00 -8.75
CA ALA A 289 4.04 -7.56 -8.54
C ALA A 289 4.22 -6.76 -9.82
N LEU A 290 5.11 -7.18 -10.71
CA LEU A 290 5.49 -6.48 -11.93
C LEU A 290 4.83 -7.04 -13.19
N THR A 291 4.43 -8.32 -13.17
CA THR A 291 3.81 -9.00 -14.31
C THR A 291 4.63 -8.83 -15.61
N GLY A 292 4.03 -8.37 -16.70
CA GLY A 292 4.72 -8.10 -17.96
C GLY A 292 5.76 -6.98 -17.92
N ALA A 293 5.75 -6.14 -16.88
CA ALA A 293 6.80 -5.13 -16.71
C ALA A 293 8.14 -5.75 -16.23
N LEU A 294 8.14 -6.94 -15.63
CA LEU A 294 9.38 -7.58 -15.16
C LEU A 294 10.36 -7.89 -16.31
N PRO A 295 9.98 -8.63 -17.38
CA PRO A 295 10.87 -8.86 -18.51
C PRO A 295 11.28 -7.55 -19.22
N LEU A 296 10.37 -6.56 -19.28
CA LEU A 296 10.70 -5.24 -19.83
C LEU A 296 11.71 -4.50 -18.95
N ALA A 297 11.63 -4.62 -17.63
CA ALA A 297 12.61 -4.00 -16.72
C ALA A 297 13.99 -4.64 -16.86
N VAL A 298 14.08 -5.96 -16.99
CA VAL A 298 15.33 -6.67 -17.28
C VAL A 298 15.93 -6.19 -18.59
N LEU A 299 15.10 -6.10 -19.64
CA LEU A 299 15.54 -5.57 -20.94
C LEU A 299 16.00 -4.11 -20.84
N GLY A 300 15.36 -3.30 -19.98
CA GLY A 300 15.75 -1.92 -19.73
C GLY A 300 17.15 -1.78 -19.13
N VAL A 301 17.55 -2.68 -18.24
CA VAL A 301 18.93 -2.74 -17.70
C VAL A 301 19.95 -3.00 -18.83
N LEU A 302 19.58 -3.82 -19.82
CA LEU A 302 20.45 -4.12 -20.96
C LEU A 302 20.55 -2.94 -21.94
N LEU A 303 19.44 -2.29 -22.23
CA LEU A 303 19.32 -1.24 -23.24
C LEU A 303 19.70 0.16 -22.73
N GLU A 304 19.54 0.45 -21.42
CA GLU A 304 19.79 1.76 -20.82
C GLU A 304 20.88 1.67 -19.72
N HIS A 305 22.12 1.87 -20.12
CA HIS A 305 23.28 1.75 -19.23
C HIS A 305 23.25 2.67 -18.01
N ARG A 306 22.56 3.83 -18.13
CA ARG A 306 22.45 4.84 -17.04
C ARG A 306 21.62 4.34 -15.83
N LEU A 307 20.89 3.22 -15.99
CA LEU A 307 20.10 2.61 -14.92
C LEU A 307 20.77 1.40 -14.26
N ARG A 308 21.86 0.87 -14.85
CA ARG A 308 22.48 -0.38 -14.42
C ARG A 308 22.92 -0.35 -12.95
N SER A 309 23.58 0.71 -12.53
CA SER A 309 24.09 0.84 -11.17
C SER A 309 22.97 0.97 -10.14
N GLN A 310 21.90 1.71 -10.46
CA GLN A 310 20.74 1.83 -9.58
C GLN A 310 19.99 0.50 -9.46
N LEU A 311 19.77 -0.20 -10.59
CA LEU A 311 19.11 -1.52 -10.55
C LEU A 311 19.98 -2.60 -9.91
N ALA A 312 21.31 -2.47 -9.96
CA ALA A 312 22.22 -3.33 -9.20
C ALA A 312 22.04 -3.14 -7.68
N CYS A 313 21.85 -1.90 -7.20
CA CYS A 313 21.50 -1.65 -5.80
C CYS A 313 20.16 -2.29 -5.43
N VAL A 314 19.14 -2.20 -6.30
CA VAL A 314 17.83 -2.85 -6.08
C VAL A 314 17.99 -4.38 -6.01
N ALA A 315 18.74 -4.98 -6.95
CA ALA A 315 18.97 -6.41 -6.96
C ALA A 315 19.70 -6.87 -5.67
N LEU A 316 20.72 -6.13 -5.24
CA LEU A 316 21.46 -6.43 -4.00
C LEU A 316 20.55 -6.30 -2.76
N TYR A 317 19.71 -5.27 -2.69
CA TYR A 317 18.70 -5.14 -1.63
C TYR A 317 17.78 -6.37 -1.57
N ILE A 318 17.27 -6.84 -2.70
CA ILE A 318 16.41 -8.02 -2.76
C ILE A 318 17.18 -9.30 -2.35
N VAL A 319 18.43 -9.42 -2.73
CA VAL A 319 19.30 -10.53 -2.29
C VAL A 319 19.46 -10.51 -0.75
N LEU A 320 19.72 -9.35 -0.16
CA LEU A 320 19.82 -9.23 1.31
C LEU A 320 18.49 -9.62 1.99
N PHE A 321 17.36 -9.14 1.48
CA PHE A 321 16.04 -9.49 2.00
C PHE A 321 15.67 -10.96 1.76
N SER A 322 16.24 -11.59 0.73
CA SER A 322 16.05 -13.03 0.47
C SER A 322 16.64 -13.93 1.56
N ALA A 323 17.58 -13.42 2.33
CA ALA A 323 18.17 -14.15 3.47
C ALA A 323 17.23 -14.16 4.70
N LEU A 324 16.30 -13.22 4.81
CA LEU A 324 15.35 -13.16 5.95
C LEU A 324 14.32 -14.30 5.84
N PRO A 325 13.93 -14.95 6.97
CA PRO A 325 12.93 -16.03 6.96
C PRO A 325 11.56 -15.55 6.46
N HIS A 326 11.04 -14.51 7.08
CA HIS A 326 9.75 -13.93 6.73
C HIS A 326 9.84 -13.00 5.50
N LYS A 327 8.97 -13.23 4.51
CA LYS A 327 8.97 -12.49 3.25
C LYS A 327 7.57 -12.14 2.82
N GLU A 328 7.38 -10.86 2.44
CA GLU A 328 6.12 -10.38 1.88
C GLU A 328 6.35 -9.46 0.68
N VAL A 329 5.37 -9.40 -0.23
CA VAL A 329 5.42 -8.51 -1.41
C VAL A 329 5.53 -7.05 -1.00
N ARG A 330 4.87 -6.65 0.09
CA ARG A 330 4.85 -5.26 0.58
C ARG A 330 6.23 -4.74 0.99
N PHE A 331 7.18 -5.60 1.34
CA PHE A 331 8.55 -5.18 1.66
C PHE A 331 9.32 -4.66 0.45
N LEU A 332 8.89 -5.05 -0.76
CA LEU A 332 9.47 -4.56 -2.02
C LEU A 332 8.80 -3.30 -2.55
N LEU A 333 7.64 -2.87 -2.02
CA LEU A 333 6.90 -1.72 -2.54
C LEU A 333 7.77 -0.47 -2.74
N PRO A 334 8.66 -0.08 -1.81
CA PRO A 334 9.48 1.10 -1.98
C PRO A 334 10.41 1.06 -3.19
N VAL A 335 10.85 -0.12 -3.63
CA VAL A 335 11.82 -0.28 -4.75
C VAL A 335 11.16 -0.63 -6.09
N LEU A 336 9.89 -1.08 -6.11
CA LEU A 336 9.18 -1.44 -7.34
C LEU A 336 9.13 -0.31 -8.39
N PRO A 337 8.99 0.98 -8.03
CA PRO A 337 8.99 2.05 -9.01
C PRO A 337 10.25 2.11 -9.88
N LEU A 338 11.41 1.68 -9.37
CA LEU A 338 12.67 1.67 -10.14
C LEU A 338 12.66 0.60 -11.24
N PHE A 339 12.00 -0.55 -11.03
CA PHE A 339 11.76 -1.52 -12.10
C PHE A 339 10.87 -0.92 -13.20
N ASN A 340 9.83 -0.15 -12.82
CA ASN A 340 8.95 0.50 -13.77
C ASN A 340 9.66 1.58 -14.59
N VAL A 341 10.61 2.32 -13.98
CA VAL A 341 11.49 3.25 -14.71
C VAL A 341 12.31 2.51 -15.76
N SER A 342 12.89 1.36 -15.39
CA SER A 342 13.68 0.53 -16.31
C SER A 342 12.82 -0.03 -17.45
N ALA A 343 11.63 -0.56 -17.13
CA ALA A 343 10.68 -1.05 -18.12
C ALA A 343 10.25 0.06 -19.10
N ALA A 344 9.98 1.27 -18.58
CA ALA A 344 9.62 2.42 -19.40
C ALA A 344 10.74 2.83 -20.38
N ALA A 345 11.99 2.79 -19.93
CA ALA A 345 13.13 3.05 -20.78
C ALA A 345 13.26 2.01 -21.90
N ALA A 346 13.02 0.72 -21.60
CA ALA A 346 12.99 -0.35 -22.60
C ALA A 346 11.90 -0.12 -23.64
N VAL A 347 10.66 0.09 -23.19
CA VAL A 347 9.50 0.30 -24.08
C VAL A 347 9.76 1.49 -25.01
N TRP A 348 10.24 2.60 -24.46
CA TRP A 348 10.57 3.76 -25.29
C TRP A 348 11.70 3.47 -26.29
N ARG A 349 12.75 2.78 -25.86
CA ARG A 349 13.87 2.40 -26.75
C ARG A 349 13.41 1.52 -27.90
N ILE A 350 12.57 0.52 -27.63
CA ILE A 350 11.96 -0.38 -28.61
C ILE A 350 11.11 0.44 -29.59
N TRP A 351 10.19 1.24 -29.07
CA TRP A 351 9.29 2.06 -29.88
C TRP A 351 10.01 3.04 -30.80
N ASN A 352 11.03 3.72 -30.28
CA ASN A 352 11.79 4.70 -31.04
C ASN A 352 12.62 4.08 -32.17
N ASN A 353 12.94 2.79 -32.08
CA ASN A 353 13.71 2.07 -33.08
C ASN A 353 12.84 1.19 -34.01
N ARG A 354 11.50 1.19 -33.86
CA ARG A 354 10.58 0.28 -34.58
C ARG A 354 10.69 0.34 -36.12
N GLY A 355 11.11 1.46 -36.66
CA GLY A 355 11.33 1.64 -38.12
C GLY A 355 12.65 1.08 -38.65
N LYS A 356 13.59 0.63 -37.77
CA LYS A 356 14.95 0.23 -38.19
C LYS A 356 15.03 -1.23 -38.69
N SER A 357 14.22 -2.13 -38.15
CA SER A 357 14.23 -3.53 -38.55
C SER A 357 12.97 -4.29 -38.10
N ARG A 358 12.71 -5.46 -38.72
CA ARG A 358 11.64 -6.37 -38.28
C ARG A 358 11.78 -6.83 -36.84
N MET A 359 13.00 -6.97 -36.33
CA MET A 359 13.27 -7.33 -34.93
C MET A 359 12.73 -6.27 -33.97
N TRP A 360 12.92 -4.97 -34.25
CA TRP A 360 12.35 -3.91 -33.43
C TRP A 360 10.83 -3.83 -33.52
N GLN A 361 10.25 -4.15 -34.68
CA GLN A 361 8.79 -4.26 -34.84
C GLN A 361 8.24 -5.41 -34.01
N ALA A 362 8.86 -6.58 -34.08
CA ALA A 362 8.51 -7.72 -33.23
C ALA A 362 8.64 -7.39 -31.74
N GLY A 363 9.68 -6.64 -31.35
CA GLY A 363 9.86 -6.12 -30.00
C GLY A 363 8.70 -5.22 -29.55
N CYS A 364 8.16 -4.37 -30.44
CA CYS A 364 6.97 -3.56 -30.13
C CYS A 364 5.74 -4.43 -29.88
N CYS A 365 5.51 -5.45 -30.72
CA CYS A 365 4.40 -6.39 -30.53
C CYS A 365 4.55 -7.14 -29.19
N CYS A 366 5.76 -7.64 -28.90
CA CYS A 366 6.05 -8.31 -27.62
C CYS A 366 5.80 -7.40 -26.41
N ALA A 367 6.29 -6.17 -26.45
CA ALA A 367 6.06 -5.19 -25.37
C ALA A 367 4.57 -4.89 -25.19
N ALA A 368 3.82 -4.71 -26.28
CA ALA A 368 2.37 -4.48 -26.23
C ALA A 368 1.63 -5.69 -25.63
N THR A 369 1.99 -6.92 -26.03
CA THR A 369 1.43 -8.16 -25.49
C THR A 369 1.71 -8.29 -23.98
N LEU A 370 2.94 -8.00 -23.52
CA LEU A 370 3.30 -8.04 -22.11
C LEU A 370 2.51 -7.01 -21.29
N LEU A 371 2.31 -5.81 -21.80
CA LEU A 371 1.52 -4.78 -21.13
C LEU A 371 0.02 -5.13 -21.11
N ALA A 372 -0.51 -5.71 -22.19
CA ALA A 372 -1.88 -6.22 -22.23
C ALA A 372 -2.08 -7.39 -21.24
N ALA A 373 -1.12 -8.29 -21.12
CA ALA A 373 -1.11 -9.35 -20.12
C ALA A 373 -1.06 -8.79 -18.69
N SER A 374 -0.30 -7.70 -18.44
CA SER A 374 -0.31 -7.00 -17.15
C SER A 374 -1.69 -6.45 -16.81
N LEU A 375 -2.36 -5.83 -17.78
CA LEU A 375 -3.72 -5.31 -17.60
C LEU A 375 -4.71 -6.44 -17.29
N ALA A 376 -4.65 -7.53 -18.04
CA ALA A 376 -5.51 -8.70 -17.82
C ALA A 376 -5.29 -9.32 -16.43
N ALA A 377 -4.03 -9.47 -16.00
CA ALA A 377 -3.68 -9.93 -14.67
C ALA A 377 -4.18 -8.97 -13.58
N THR A 378 -4.09 -7.66 -13.81
CA THR A 378 -4.59 -6.63 -12.87
C THR A 378 -6.10 -6.70 -12.71
N VAL A 379 -6.85 -6.85 -13.80
CA VAL A 379 -8.32 -7.01 -13.76
C VAL A 379 -8.69 -8.28 -13.00
N LEU A 380 -7.99 -9.39 -13.24
CA LEU A 380 -8.21 -10.65 -12.53
C LEU A 380 -7.93 -10.50 -11.03
N MET A 381 -6.77 -9.94 -10.66
CA MET A 381 -6.41 -9.72 -9.26
C MET A 381 -7.37 -8.76 -8.56
N ALA A 382 -7.85 -7.72 -9.25
CA ALA A 382 -8.85 -6.80 -8.72
C ALA A 382 -10.19 -7.51 -8.48
N ALA A 383 -10.63 -8.39 -9.39
CA ALA A 383 -11.85 -9.17 -9.21
C ALA A 383 -11.74 -10.15 -8.03
N VAL A 384 -10.61 -10.83 -7.87
CA VAL A 384 -10.35 -11.71 -6.72
C VAL A 384 -10.30 -10.92 -5.42
N SER A 385 -9.61 -9.76 -5.42
CA SER A 385 -9.40 -8.98 -4.20
C SER A 385 -10.67 -8.49 -3.54
N ARG A 386 -11.75 -8.30 -4.31
CA ARG A 386 -13.07 -7.91 -3.79
C ARG A 386 -13.62 -8.91 -2.76
N HIS A 387 -13.33 -10.19 -2.93
CA HIS A 387 -13.83 -11.25 -2.07
C HIS A 387 -12.93 -11.54 -0.85
N ASN A 388 -11.85 -10.77 -0.66
CA ASN A 388 -10.89 -10.98 0.44
C ASN A 388 -11.26 -10.29 1.76
N TYR A 389 -12.44 -9.67 1.84
CA TYR A 389 -12.85 -8.86 2.99
C TYR A 389 -14.22 -9.28 3.55
N PRO A 390 -14.42 -10.59 3.87
CA PRO A 390 -15.73 -11.07 4.30
C PRO A 390 -16.22 -10.41 5.59
N GLY A 391 -15.34 -10.08 6.56
CA GLY A 391 -15.74 -9.42 7.81
C GLY A 391 -16.39 -8.06 7.59
N GLY A 392 -15.78 -7.21 6.73
CA GLY A 392 -16.36 -5.90 6.40
C GLY A 392 -17.70 -6.00 5.67
N HIS A 393 -17.82 -6.98 4.76
CA HIS A 393 -19.08 -7.24 4.06
C HIS A 393 -20.14 -7.82 5.01
N ALA A 394 -19.73 -8.68 5.97
CA ALA A 394 -20.64 -9.26 6.98
C ALA A 394 -21.23 -8.17 7.86
N LEU A 395 -20.42 -7.24 8.38
CA LEU A 395 -20.91 -6.14 9.20
C LEU A 395 -21.88 -5.25 8.42
N ALA A 396 -21.51 -4.87 7.18
CA ALA A 396 -22.41 -4.10 6.32
C ALA A 396 -23.71 -4.84 5.95
N LYS A 397 -23.67 -6.18 5.93
CA LYS A 397 -24.87 -7.02 5.75
C LYS A 397 -25.72 -7.03 7.02
N LEU A 398 -25.12 -7.16 8.20
CA LEU A 398 -25.82 -7.11 9.48
C LEU A 398 -26.65 -5.83 9.62
N HIS A 399 -26.07 -4.67 9.37
CA HIS A 399 -26.76 -3.36 9.44
C HIS A 399 -27.99 -3.24 8.51
N ARG A 400 -28.13 -4.13 7.52
CA ARG A 400 -29.25 -4.13 6.56
C ARG A 400 -30.32 -5.18 6.85
N LEU A 401 -29.95 -6.24 7.59
CA LEU A 401 -30.83 -7.41 7.74
C LEU A 401 -31.99 -7.17 8.70
N ASP A 402 -31.76 -6.48 9.80
CA ASP A 402 -32.73 -6.41 10.91
C ASP A 402 -33.16 -4.96 11.20
N LYS A 403 -33.67 -4.26 10.15
CA LYS A 403 -34.08 -2.86 10.27
C LYS A 403 -35.21 -2.64 11.27
N ALA A 404 -36.15 -3.59 11.35
CA ALA A 404 -37.27 -3.51 12.28
C ALA A 404 -36.80 -3.56 13.74
N GLU A 405 -35.84 -4.42 14.05
CA GLU A 405 -35.22 -4.51 15.38
C GLU A 405 -34.41 -3.23 15.70
N VAL A 406 -33.69 -2.69 14.71
CA VAL A 406 -32.95 -1.44 14.87
C VAL A 406 -33.89 -0.28 15.19
N GLU A 407 -35.00 -0.15 14.45
CA GLU A 407 -36.02 0.87 14.71
C GLU A 407 -36.69 0.69 16.08
N ALA A 408 -37.02 -0.53 16.44
CA ALA A 408 -37.59 -0.85 17.75
C ALA A 408 -36.62 -0.52 18.90
N ALA A 409 -35.34 -0.87 18.75
CA ALA A 409 -34.31 -0.58 19.73
C ALA A 409 -34.05 0.94 19.86
N GLN A 410 -34.09 1.69 18.75
CA GLN A 410 -33.98 3.16 18.76
C GLN A 410 -35.14 3.81 19.52
N ILE A 411 -36.37 3.35 19.26
CA ILE A 411 -37.56 3.86 19.94
C ILE A 411 -37.50 3.55 21.45
N ALA A 412 -37.08 2.33 21.80
CA ALA A 412 -36.95 1.90 23.17
C ALA A 412 -35.73 2.46 23.91
N GLY A 413 -34.82 3.16 23.24
CA GLY A 413 -33.54 3.60 23.82
C GLY A 413 -32.62 2.44 24.24
N ARG A 414 -32.79 1.25 23.65
CA ARG A 414 -32.01 0.04 23.93
C ARG A 414 -30.81 -0.04 22.99
N ASN A 415 -29.67 -0.43 23.51
CA ASN A 415 -28.49 -0.73 22.70
C ASN A 415 -28.61 -2.12 22.07
N LEU A 416 -28.07 -2.27 20.86
CA LEU A 416 -27.85 -3.54 20.18
C LEU A 416 -26.36 -3.86 20.21
N THR A 417 -25.99 -4.90 20.93
CA THR A 417 -24.60 -5.29 21.14
C THR A 417 -24.17 -6.29 20.07
N VAL A 418 -23.01 -6.02 19.43
CA VAL A 418 -22.44 -6.87 18.38
C VAL A 418 -21.05 -7.31 18.80
N HIS A 419 -20.85 -8.63 18.94
CA HIS A 419 -19.51 -9.17 19.09
C HIS A 419 -18.90 -9.50 17.72
N ILE A 420 -17.68 -9.07 17.51
CA ILE A 420 -16.92 -9.24 16.27
C ILE A 420 -15.71 -10.11 16.59
N ASP A 421 -15.74 -11.38 16.15
CA ASP A 421 -14.62 -12.28 16.40
C ASP A 421 -13.34 -11.86 15.64
N VAL A 422 -12.21 -12.48 15.99
CA VAL A 422 -10.89 -12.20 15.41
C VAL A 422 -10.91 -12.37 13.88
N SER A 423 -11.62 -13.40 13.36
CA SER A 423 -11.69 -13.67 11.92
C SER A 423 -12.40 -12.56 11.16
N ALA A 424 -13.51 -12.04 11.72
CA ALA A 424 -14.23 -10.91 11.15
C ALA A 424 -13.42 -9.61 11.28
N ALA A 425 -12.83 -9.35 12.45
CA ALA A 425 -12.01 -8.18 12.72
C ALA A 425 -10.81 -8.09 11.76
N MET A 426 -10.10 -9.22 11.52
CA MET A 426 -8.95 -9.28 10.62
C MET A 426 -9.29 -9.13 9.13
N THR A 427 -10.56 -9.32 8.76
CA THR A 427 -10.99 -9.39 7.35
C THR A 427 -11.98 -8.31 6.94
N GLY A 428 -11.84 -7.10 7.49
CA GLY A 428 -12.53 -5.97 6.88
C GLY A 428 -13.16 -4.98 7.84
N VAL A 429 -13.34 -5.33 9.10
CA VAL A 429 -13.97 -4.45 10.08
C VAL A 429 -12.99 -3.35 10.53
N SER A 430 -13.52 -2.14 10.68
CA SER A 430 -12.82 -1.00 11.28
C SER A 430 -13.85 -0.06 11.89
N ARG A 431 -13.43 0.82 12.79
CA ARG A 431 -14.30 1.83 13.41
C ARG A 431 -14.98 2.77 12.40
N PHE A 432 -14.48 2.87 11.18
CA PHE A 432 -15.16 3.57 10.08
C PHE A 432 -16.43 2.85 9.61
N CYS A 433 -16.56 1.54 9.88
CA CYS A 433 -17.72 0.74 9.54
C CYS A 433 -18.81 0.79 10.64
N ASP A 434 -18.49 1.34 11.82
CA ASP A 434 -19.42 1.46 12.92
C ASP A 434 -20.52 2.45 12.58
N GLU A 435 -21.76 2.06 12.76
CA GLU A 435 -22.92 2.94 12.73
C GLU A 435 -23.17 3.48 14.16
N GLY A 436 -23.87 4.60 14.26
CA GLY A 436 -24.22 5.18 15.57
C GLY A 436 -25.27 4.36 16.32
N ALA A 437 -25.81 4.94 17.40
CA ALA A 437 -26.88 4.30 18.16
C ALA A 437 -27.97 3.74 17.25
N PRO A 438 -28.51 2.53 17.56
CA PRO A 438 -28.39 1.81 18.81
C PRO A 438 -27.20 0.83 18.90
N TRP A 439 -26.32 0.78 17.89
CA TRP A 439 -25.26 -0.23 17.81
C TRP A 439 -24.11 0.02 18.78
N VAL A 440 -23.69 -1.04 19.46
CA VAL A 440 -22.50 -1.09 20.33
C VAL A 440 -21.66 -2.30 19.95
N TYR A 441 -20.37 -2.08 19.63
CA TYR A 441 -19.48 -3.11 19.10
C TYR A 441 -18.44 -3.53 20.14
N SER A 442 -18.24 -4.84 20.24
CA SER A 442 -17.19 -5.46 21.06
C SER A 442 -16.26 -6.28 20.16
N LYS A 443 -14.95 -6.09 20.33
CA LYS A 443 -13.89 -6.90 19.72
C LYS A 443 -13.06 -7.61 20.81
N ALA A 444 -13.63 -7.83 21.99
CA ALA A 444 -12.93 -8.46 23.09
C ALA A 444 -12.37 -9.83 22.65
N GLU A 445 -11.07 -10.03 22.88
CA GLU A 445 -10.38 -11.27 22.53
C GLU A 445 -10.18 -12.14 23.79
N GLY A 446 -10.09 -13.45 23.59
CA GLY A 446 -9.78 -14.39 24.68
C GLY A 446 -10.89 -14.59 25.71
N LEU A 447 -12.14 -14.24 25.37
CA LEU A 447 -13.29 -14.56 26.21
C LEU A 447 -13.42 -16.08 26.31
N ASP A 448 -13.46 -16.59 27.56
CA ASP A 448 -13.86 -17.97 27.78
C ASP A 448 -15.38 -18.15 27.54
N ARG A 449 -15.84 -19.41 27.47
CA ARG A 449 -17.22 -19.70 27.14
C ARG A 449 -18.21 -19.11 28.15
N GLU A 450 -17.86 -19.08 29.43
CA GLU A 450 -18.73 -18.55 30.51
C GLU A 450 -18.83 -17.02 30.38
N GLN A 451 -17.69 -16.32 30.24
CA GLN A 451 -17.64 -14.88 30.01
C GLN A 451 -18.40 -14.45 28.74
N PHE A 452 -18.29 -15.24 27.67
CA PHE A 452 -18.99 -14.97 26.42
C PHE A 452 -20.52 -15.10 26.62
N MET A 453 -20.98 -16.16 27.30
CA MET A 453 -22.40 -16.39 27.55
C MET A 453 -22.99 -15.40 28.56
N GLU A 454 -22.20 -14.89 29.52
CA GLU A 454 -22.64 -13.85 30.46
C GLU A 454 -22.90 -12.51 29.77
N GLN A 455 -22.09 -12.14 28.75
CA GLN A 455 -22.21 -10.85 28.05
C GLN A 455 -23.46 -10.76 27.16
N LYS A 456 -24.06 -11.90 26.76
CA LYS A 456 -25.32 -12.00 25.99
C LYS A 456 -25.38 -10.95 24.84
N PHE A 457 -24.43 -11.02 23.95
CA PHE A 457 -24.45 -10.14 22.77
C PHE A 457 -25.71 -10.40 21.93
N ASP A 458 -26.38 -9.33 21.47
CA ASP A 458 -27.57 -9.49 20.61
C ASP A 458 -27.19 -10.11 19.26
N TYR A 459 -26.00 -9.77 18.73
CA TYR A 459 -25.50 -10.28 17.46
C TYR A 459 -24.04 -10.73 17.57
N LEU A 460 -23.68 -11.68 16.70
CA LEU A 460 -22.31 -12.20 16.60
C LEU A 460 -21.89 -12.32 15.13
N LEU A 461 -20.69 -11.84 14.82
CA LEU A 461 -19.98 -12.12 13.57
C LEU A 461 -18.85 -13.10 13.85
N SER A 462 -19.00 -14.36 13.42
CA SER A 462 -18.06 -15.43 13.74
C SER A 462 -17.65 -16.25 12.51
N ALA A 463 -16.48 -16.88 12.56
CA ALA A 463 -16.08 -17.93 11.64
C ALA A 463 -16.76 -19.28 11.93
N GLU A 464 -17.32 -19.47 13.12
CA GLU A 464 -18.02 -20.67 13.50
C GLU A 464 -19.42 -20.72 12.89
N GLN A 465 -19.75 -21.86 12.30
CA GLN A 465 -21.03 -22.05 11.60
C GLN A 465 -22.24 -22.09 12.55
N ASP A 466 -22.06 -22.70 13.68
CA ASP A 466 -23.10 -22.90 14.70
C ASP A 466 -22.53 -22.52 16.07
N VAL A 467 -23.21 -21.62 16.76
CA VAL A 467 -22.84 -21.13 18.10
C VAL A 467 -24.00 -21.37 19.05
N GLU A 468 -23.73 -22.00 20.19
CA GLU A 468 -24.76 -22.33 21.18
C GLU A 468 -25.45 -21.07 21.71
N GLY A 469 -26.78 -21.12 21.81
CA GLY A 469 -27.59 -19.97 22.23
C GLY A 469 -27.83 -18.91 21.15
N TYR A 470 -27.37 -19.16 19.92
CA TYR A 470 -27.54 -18.26 18.79
C TYR A 470 -28.12 -18.97 17.58
N HIS A 471 -29.03 -18.34 16.88
CA HIS A 471 -29.48 -18.80 15.58
C HIS A 471 -28.83 -18.01 14.46
N ARG A 472 -28.49 -18.70 13.37
CA ARG A 472 -27.83 -18.10 12.21
C ARG A 472 -28.83 -17.33 11.36
N ILE A 473 -28.64 -16.02 11.23
CA ILE A 473 -29.45 -15.11 10.40
C ILE A 473 -28.86 -14.82 9.02
N GLY A 474 -27.59 -15.17 8.79
CA GLY A 474 -26.98 -14.95 7.50
C GLY A 474 -25.56 -15.53 7.39
N THR A 475 -25.04 -15.46 6.18
CA THR A 475 -23.68 -15.94 5.86
C THR A 475 -23.04 -14.98 4.89
N GLN A 476 -21.75 -14.73 5.07
CA GLN A 476 -20.92 -13.94 4.15
C GLN A 476 -19.84 -14.82 3.55
N GLU A 477 -19.84 -14.87 2.22
CA GLU A 477 -18.82 -15.59 1.46
C GLU A 477 -17.53 -14.78 1.35
N GLY A 478 -16.41 -15.49 1.25
CA GLY A 478 -15.09 -14.94 0.96
C GLY A 478 -14.34 -15.78 -0.07
N TYR A 479 -13.25 -15.26 -0.60
CA TYR A 479 -12.41 -15.95 -1.58
C TYR A 479 -11.87 -17.26 -1.03
N SER A 480 -11.99 -18.33 -1.82
CA SER A 480 -11.39 -19.65 -1.55
C SER A 480 -10.26 -19.92 -2.55
N LYS A 481 -10.59 -20.07 -3.81
CA LYS A 481 -9.62 -20.38 -4.87
C LYS A 481 -10.03 -19.85 -6.24
N LEU A 482 -9.05 -19.73 -7.11
CA LEU A 482 -9.23 -19.41 -8.52
C LEU A 482 -9.09 -20.69 -9.35
N ARG A 483 -10.12 -21.03 -10.13
CA ARG A 483 -10.11 -22.15 -11.05
C ARG A 483 -9.97 -21.63 -12.47
N PHE A 484 -8.94 -22.10 -13.19
CA PHE A 484 -8.79 -21.89 -14.62
C PHE A 484 -9.27 -23.13 -15.37
N ASP A 485 -10.03 -22.93 -16.43
CA ASP A 485 -10.39 -23.98 -17.37
C ASP A 485 -9.38 -23.94 -18.53
N TRP A 486 -8.47 -24.90 -18.53
CA TRP A 486 -7.39 -25.00 -19.52
C TRP A 486 -7.83 -25.68 -20.83
N ASN A 487 -9.13 -26.01 -20.98
CA ASN A 487 -9.63 -26.56 -22.23
C ASN A 487 -9.72 -25.48 -23.31
N LEU A 488 -8.77 -25.48 -24.23
CA LEU A 488 -8.64 -24.45 -25.27
C LEU A 488 -9.92 -24.29 -26.11
N LYS A 489 -10.65 -25.40 -26.42
CA LYS A 489 -11.92 -25.34 -27.17
C LYS A 489 -13.00 -24.61 -26.38
N LEU A 490 -13.14 -24.93 -25.09
CA LEU A 490 -14.07 -24.26 -24.19
C LEU A 490 -13.67 -22.79 -23.98
N LEU A 491 -12.38 -22.51 -23.86
CA LEU A 491 -11.86 -21.15 -23.74
C LEU A 491 -12.22 -20.28 -24.94
N LEU A 492 -12.01 -20.79 -26.14
CA LEU A 492 -12.35 -20.11 -27.41
C LEU A 492 -13.87 -19.94 -27.57
N GLN A 493 -14.66 -20.93 -27.18
CA GLN A 493 -16.12 -20.85 -27.20
C GLN A 493 -16.65 -19.82 -26.18
N ARG A 494 -16.09 -19.77 -24.97
CA ARG A 494 -16.45 -18.79 -23.94
C ARG A 494 -16.06 -17.37 -24.35
N LEU A 495 -14.89 -17.19 -24.97
CA LEU A 495 -14.45 -15.90 -25.50
C LEU A 495 -15.31 -15.42 -26.68
N SER A 496 -15.75 -16.34 -27.56
CA SER A 496 -16.60 -15.98 -28.70
C SER A 496 -18.02 -15.57 -28.32
N THR A 497 -18.55 -16.09 -27.21
CA THR A 497 -19.91 -15.76 -26.73
C THR A 497 -19.95 -14.55 -25.78
N LEU A 498 -18.78 -14.06 -25.29
CA LEU A 498 -18.67 -12.99 -24.28
C LEU A 498 -19.49 -13.23 -22.98
N GLN A 499 -20.15 -14.37 -22.87
CA GLN A 499 -21.08 -14.68 -21.79
C GLN A 499 -20.44 -15.43 -20.61
N GLN A 500 -19.29 -16.10 -20.83
CA GLN A 500 -18.62 -16.86 -19.77
C GLN A 500 -17.15 -16.44 -19.64
N ARG A 501 -16.72 -16.24 -18.39
CA ARG A 501 -15.32 -15.89 -18.10
C ARG A 501 -14.42 -17.11 -18.24
N PRO A 502 -13.14 -16.95 -18.68
CA PRO A 502 -12.18 -18.06 -18.81
C PRO A 502 -11.71 -18.60 -17.46
N PHE A 503 -12.15 -18.00 -16.37
CA PHE A 503 -11.82 -18.36 -15.00
C PHE A 503 -13.06 -18.27 -14.12
N GLU A 504 -13.06 -19.03 -13.05
CA GLU A 504 -14.08 -19.03 -12.01
C GLU A 504 -13.45 -18.65 -10.68
N ILE A 505 -14.02 -17.64 -10.02
CA ILE A 505 -13.65 -17.27 -8.66
C ILE A 505 -14.56 -18.08 -7.74
N ILE A 506 -13.97 -19.04 -7.03
CA ILE A 506 -14.69 -19.86 -6.07
C ILE A 506 -14.69 -19.14 -4.73
N VAL A 507 -15.87 -18.89 -4.20
CA VAL A 507 -16.11 -18.32 -2.88
C VAL A 507 -16.74 -19.36 -1.97
N GLU A 508 -16.45 -19.28 -0.69
CA GLU A 508 -16.99 -20.17 0.34
C GLU A 508 -17.46 -19.35 1.54
N PRO A 509 -18.41 -19.86 2.34
CA PRO A 509 -18.78 -19.23 3.60
C PRO A 509 -17.54 -19.01 4.49
N LYS A 510 -17.36 -17.78 4.98
CA LYS A 510 -16.21 -17.41 5.82
C LYS A 510 -16.63 -16.76 7.14
N ILE A 511 -17.70 -15.98 7.12
CA ILE A 511 -18.23 -15.31 8.32
C ILE A 511 -19.72 -15.59 8.38
N PHE A 512 -20.18 -16.03 9.53
CA PHE A 512 -21.56 -16.29 9.83
C PHE A 512 -22.11 -15.19 10.74
N LEU A 513 -23.34 -14.77 10.47
CA LEU A 513 -24.06 -13.77 11.24
C LEU A 513 -25.07 -14.50 12.11
N HIS A 514 -24.99 -14.26 13.40
CA HIS A 514 -25.89 -14.91 14.39
C HIS A 514 -26.64 -13.85 15.17
N LYS A 515 -27.83 -14.22 15.63
CA LYS A 515 -28.65 -13.46 16.56
C LYS A 515 -28.93 -14.32 17.80
N LEU A 516 -28.88 -13.70 18.96
CA LEU A 516 -29.18 -14.35 20.22
C LEU A 516 -30.60 -14.96 20.19
N GLU A 517 -30.76 -16.21 20.61
CA GLU A 517 -32.08 -16.82 20.77
C GLU A 517 -32.77 -16.21 21.98
N GLU A 518 -33.96 -15.66 21.75
CA GLU A 518 -34.83 -15.25 22.87
C GLU A 518 -35.29 -16.53 23.59
N LEU A 519 -34.88 -16.73 24.85
CA LEU A 519 -35.28 -17.83 25.71
C LEU A 519 -36.75 -17.70 26.13
#